data_7363fc83efab83af8c661f3d55cf8f24
#
_entry.id   7363fc83efab83af8c661f3d55cf8f24
#
_cell.length_a   1.000
_cell.length_b   1.000
_cell.length_c   1.000
_cell.angle_alpha   90.00
_cell.angle_beta   90.00
_cell.angle_gamma   90.00
#
_symmetry.space_group_name_H-M   'P 1'
#
loop_
_entity.id
_entity.type
_entity.pdbx_description
1 polymer ?
#
loop_
_entity_poly.entity_id
_entity_poly.type
_entity_poly.pdbx_seq_one_letter_code
_entity_poly.pdbx_strand_id
1 'polypeptide(L)'
;MSLLDDAIWWHVYPLGAAGAPIRGDQTREAADPGEHRLLRLIPWLDYAVELGCSGVLLGPIFESASHGYDTLDHMAIDRRLGSEEDFEAFMAACRERGLNVMLDGVFNHVAATHPRAEELALRLPDGGLACWEGHSELLTLDHSKPAVVDFVADIMLHWLRKGIAGWRLDVAYAVPPRFWAE
;
A
#
# COMPACT_ATOMS: atom_id res chain seq x y z
N MET A 1 16.92 -15.11 12.95
CA MET A 1 15.64 -15.64 12.43
C MET A 1 15.45 -15.11 11.01
N SER A 2 15.09 -15.99 10.08
CA SER A 2 14.71 -15.58 8.74
C SER A 2 13.30 -14.98 8.80
N LEU A 3 13.08 -13.84 8.16
CA LEU A 3 11.74 -13.24 8.05
C LEU A 3 10.76 -14.12 7.25
N LEU A 4 11.26 -15.13 6.56
CA LEU A 4 10.43 -16.03 5.74
C LEU A 4 10.05 -17.32 6.47
N ASP A 5 10.91 -17.81 7.36
CA ASP A 5 10.71 -19.13 7.95
C ASP A 5 9.97 -19.10 9.29
N ASP A 6 10.17 -18.05 10.09
CA ASP A 6 9.71 -18.02 11.48
C ASP A 6 8.88 -16.78 11.84
N ALA A 7 8.62 -15.89 10.88
CA ALA A 7 7.95 -14.62 11.17
C ALA A 7 6.43 -14.78 11.33
N ILE A 8 5.90 -14.17 12.38
CA ILE A 8 4.45 -13.99 12.59
C ILE A 8 4.15 -12.50 12.37
N TRP A 9 3.22 -12.22 11.48
CA TRP A 9 2.86 -10.85 11.10
C TRP A 9 1.49 -10.48 11.66
N TRP A 10 1.44 -9.34 12.39
CA TRP A 10 0.17 -8.71 12.73
C TRP A 10 -0.29 -7.88 11.54
N HIS A 11 -1.29 -8.37 10.82
CA HIS A 11 -1.86 -7.66 9.67
C HIS A 11 -2.94 -6.68 10.14
N VAL A 12 -2.80 -5.41 9.80
CA VAL A 12 -3.76 -4.36 10.12
C VAL A 12 -4.11 -3.56 8.86
N TYR A 13 -5.38 -3.24 8.69
CA TYR A 13 -5.87 -2.32 7.66
C TYR A 13 -5.96 -0.90 8.25
N PRO A 14 -4.99 -0.01 7.96
CA PRO A 14 -4.81 1.24 8.70
C PRO A 14 -5.98 2.20 8.60
N LEU A 15 -6.55 2.39 7.39
CA LEU A 15 -7.71 3.29 7.21
C LEU A 15 -8.87 2.89 8.11
N GLY A 16 -9.22 1.60 8.16
CA GLY A 16 -10.30 1.10 9.03
C GLY A 16 -9.92 1.14 10.51
N ALA A 17 -8.75 0.61 10.86
CA ALA A 17 -8.31 0.49 12.25
C ALA A 17 -8.09 1.85 12.93
N ALA A 18 -7.64 2.86 12.18
CA ALA A 18 -7.41 4.20 12.68
C ALA A 18 -8.65 5.12 12.58
N GLY A 19 -9.78 4.61 12.05
CA GLY A 19 -11.04 5.35 11.94
C GLY A 19 -11.01 6.44 10.87
N ALA A 20 -10.32 6.20 9.76
CA ALA A 20 -10.32 7.10 8.62
C ALA A 20 -11.65 7.03 7.84
N PRO A 21 -12.13 8.12 7.22
CA PRO A 21 -13.29 8.08 6.35
C PRO A 21 -12.97 7.30 5.07
N ILE A 22 -13.75 6.25 4.75
CA ILE A 22 -13.50 5.37 3.60
C ILE A 22 -14.58 5.53 2.52
N ARG A 23 -15.82 5.87 2.91
CA ARG A 23 -16.99 5.92 2.03
C ARG A 23 -17.85 7.16 2.30
N GLY A 24 -18.65 7.58 1.29
CA GLY A 24 -19.62 8.67 1.37
C GLY A 24 -19.00 10.05 1.18
N ASP A 25 -19.74 11.09 1.58
CA ASP A 25 -19.31 12.51 1.47
C ASP A 25 -18.12 12.88 2.38
N GLN A 26 -17.65 11.93 3.21
CA GLN A 26 -16.48 12.05 4.08
C GLN A 26 -15.24 11.41 3.45
N THR A 27 -15.12 11.53 2.16
CA THR A 27 -13.98 11.04 1.42
C THR A 27 -12.74 11.92 1.66
N ARG A 28 -11.71 11.64 0.92
CA ARG A 28 -10.39 12.28 0.85
C ARG A 28 -10.41 13.82 0.99
N GLU A 29 -11.45 14.51 0.45
CA GLU A 29 -11.58 15.97 0.48
C GLU A 29 -11.96 16.51 1.87
N ALA A 30 -12.65 15.70 2.67
CA ALA A 30 -13.05 16.05 4.04
C ALA A 30 -12.05 15.59 5.11
N ALA A 31 -10.94 14.98 4.71
CA ALA A 31 -9.91 14.58 5.66
C ALA A 31 -9.25 15.84 6.26
N ASP A 32 -9.30 15.97 7.56
CA ASP A 32 -8.56 17.01 8.27
C ASP A 32 -7.06 16.69 8.15
N PRO A 33 -6.26 17.54 7.48
CA PRO A 33 -4.82 17.30 7.33
C PRO A 33 -4.05 17.36 8.65
N GLY A 34 -4.68 17.79 9.76
CA GLY A 34 -4.13 17.77 11.12
C GLY A 34 -4.37 16.48 11.87
N GLU A 35 -5.08 15.50 11.31
CA GLU A 35 -5.31 14.22 11.98
C GLU A 35 -4.19 13.22 11.72
N HIS A 36 -3.40 12.94 12.74
CA HIS A 36 -2.30 11.97 12.74
C HIS A 36 -2.82 10.56 13.05
N ARG A 37 -3.71 10.01 12.19
CA ARG A 37 -4.41 8.75 12.47
C ARG A 37 -3.50 7.53 12.51
N LEU A 38 -2.43 7.52 11.69
CA LEU A 38 -1.47 6.42 11.70
C LEU A 38 -0.85 6.21 13.09
N LEU A 39 -0.63 7.30 13.84
CA LEU A 39 -0.07 7.25 15.20
C LEU A 39 -1.01 6.57 16.21
N ARG A 40 -2.31 6.46 15.91
CA ARG A 40 -3.28 5.72 16.74
C ARG A 40 -2.99 4.22 16.80
N LEU A 41 -2.17 3.72 15.86
CA LEU A 41 -1.76 2.31 15.85
C LEU A 41 -0.58 2.03 16.79
N ILE A 42 0.19 3.05 17.20
CA ILE A 42 1.38 2.87 18.05
C ILE A 42 1.07 2.15 19.38
N PRO A 43 0.00 2.50 20.14
CA PRO A 43 -0.32 1.78 21.36
C PRO A 43 -0.63 0.28 21.17
N TRP A 44 -1.01 -0.14 19.97
CA TRP A 44 -1.29 -1.55 19.65
C TRP A 44 -0.04 -2.37 19.36
N LEU A 45 1.13 -1.72 19.18
CA LEU A 45 2.38 -2.42 18.90
C LEU A 45 2.82 -3.27 20.10
N ASP A 46 2.55 -2.82 21.32
CA ASP A 46 2.86 -3.62 22.53
C ASP A 46 2.03 -4.90 22.56
N TYR A 47 0.75 -4.83 22.14
CA TYR A 47 -0.08 -6.01 22.00
C TYR A 47 0.44 -6.97 20.91
N ALA A 48 0.93 -6.47 19.79
CA ALA A 48 1.56 -7.30 18.76
C ALA A 48 2.80 -8.03 19.31
N VAL A 49 3.60 -7.36 20.13
CA VAL A 49 4.74 -7.99 20.82
C VAL A 49 4.28 -9.09 21.80
N GLU A 50 3.26 -8.82 22.60
CA GLU A 50 2.68 -9.79 23.54
C GLU A 50 2.12 -11.04 22.83
N LEU A 51 1.59 -10.87 21.62
CA LEU A 51 1.14 -11.97 20.75
C LEU A 51 2.30 -12.77 20.15
N GLY A 52 3.56 -12.33 20.32
CA GLY A 52 4.73 -12.97 19.74
C GLY A 52 4.94 -12.64 18.25
N CYS A 53 4.34 -11.54 17.75
CA CYS A 53 4.57 -11.12 16.37
C CYS A 53 5.99 -10.65 16.14
N SER A 54 6.53 -10.96 14.96
CA SER A 54 7.85 -10.51 14.49
C SER A 54 7.76 -9.18 13.73
N GLY A 55 6.56 -8.75 13.37
CA GLY A 55 6.34 -7.52 12.64
C GLY A 55 4.88 -7.18 12.39
N VAL A 56 4.70 -6.02 11.81
CA VAL A 56 3.40 -5.48 11.40
C VAL A 56 3.34 -5.46 9.88
N LEU A 57 2.28 -6.04 9.31
CA LEU A 57 1.92 -5.89 7.92
C LEU A 57 0.83 -4.82 7.84
N LEU A 58 1.15 -3.68 7.25
CA LEU A 58 0.17 -2.63 6.99
C LEU A 58 -0.53 -2.92 5.66
N GLY A 59 -1.86 -3.01 5.68
CA GLY A 59 -2.66 -2.88 4.47
C GLY A 59 -2.38 -1.53 3.79
N PRO A 60 -3.00 -1.20 2.63
CA PRO A 60 -2.61 -0.02 1.87
C PRO A 60 -2.58 1.26 2.70
N ILE A 61 -1.46 1.99 2.62
CA ILE A 61 -1.22 3.28 3.31
C ILE A 61 -1.02 4.43 2.34
N PHE A 62 -1.01 4.15 1.03
CA PHE A 62 -0.71 5.15 0.01
C PHE A 62 -1.94 5.98 -0.34
N GLU A 63 -1.69 7.19 -0.86
CA GLU A 63 -2.76 8.08 -1.31
C GLU A 63 -3.69 7.36 -2.26
N SER A 64 -4.98 7.29 -1.94
CA SER A 64 -5.97 6.49 -2.65
C SER A 64 -7.30 7.24 -2.85
N ALA A 65 -8.10 6.75 -3.79
CA ALA A 65 -9.40 7.38 -4.08
C ALA A 65 -10.42 7.09 -2.95
N SER A 66 -10.40 5.86 -2.38
CA SER A 66 -11.32 5.49 -1.30
C SER A 66 -10.73 4.50 -0.30
N HIS A 67 -10.65 3.22 -0.64
CA HIS A 67 -10.35 2.13 0.32
C HIS A 67 -8.88 1.72 0.40
N GLY A 68 -7.99 2.41 -0.29
CA GLY A 68 -6.55 2.11 -0.27
C GLY A 68 -6.08 1.21 -1.42
N TYR A 69 -6.92 0.28 -1.89
CA TYR A 69 -6.59 -0.57 -3.04
C TYR A 69 -6.83 0.13 -4.40
N ASP A 70 -7.36 1.33 -4.39
CA ASP A 70 -7.55 2.23 -5.53
C ASP A 70 -6.52 3.37 -5.48
N THR A 71 -5.24 2.99 -5.57
CA THR A 71 -4.11 3.89 -5.36
C THR A 71 -4.04 4.99 -6.41
N LEU A 72 -3.78 6.22 -5.96
CA LEU A 72 -3.56 7.42 -6.77
C LEU A 72 -2.10 7.87 -6.78
N ASP A 73 -1.38 7.65 -5.69
CA ASP A 73 0.04 7.98 -5.57
C ASP A 73 0.71 7.02 -4.58
N HIS A 74 1.56 6.14 -5.08
CA HIS A 74 2.30 5.17 -4.28
C HIS A 74 3.50 5.78 -3.54
N MET A 75 3.83 7.05 -3.83
CA MET A 75 4.97 7.73 -3.20
C MET A 75 4.55 8.61 -2.01
N ALA A 76 3.24 8.76 -1.78
CA ALA A 76 2.69 9.58 -0.71
C ALA A 76 1.87 8.74 0.28
N ILE A 77 1.98 9.06 1.56
CA ILE A 77 1.07 8.54 2.59
C ILE A 77 -0.33 9.12 2.37
N ASP A 78 -1.36 8.29 2.51
CA ASP A 78 -2.74 8.74 2.41
C ASP A 78 -3.02 9.83 3.46
N ARG A 79 -3.43 11.00 3.00
CA ARG A 79 -3.69 12.18 3.86
C ARG A 79 -4.67 11.92 4.98
N ARG A 80 -5.51 10.91 4.85
CA ARG A 80 -6.45 10.47 5.89
C ARG A 80 -5.75 9.74 7.04
N LEU A 81 -4.55 9.22 6.81
CA LEU A 81 -3.72 8.56 7.82
C LEU A 81 -2.75 9.55 8.49
N GLY A 82 -2.31 10.56 7.76
CA GLY A 82 -1.37 11.55 8.25
C GLY A 82 -0.30 11.92 7.24
N SER A 83 0.90 12.17 7.71
CA SER A 83 2.03 12.65 6.92
C SER A 83 3.15 11.61 6.82
N GLU A 84 4.20 11.94 6.08
CA GLU A 84 5.43 11.16 6.04
C GLU A 84 6.13 11.11 7.40
N GLU A 85 6.09 12.22 8.16
CA GLU A 85 6.64 12.28 9.51
C GLU A 85 5.89 11.33 10.47
N ASP A 86 4.58 11.14 10.28
CA ASP A 86 3.80 10.18 11.05
C ASP A 86 4.23 8.74 10.72
N PHE A 87 4.51 8.46 9.45
CA PHE A 87 5.05 7.16 9.05
C PHE A 87 6.44 6.93 9.65
N GLU A 88 7.32 7.92 9.64
CA GLU A 88 8.64 7.83 10.27
C GLU A 88 8.56 7.58 11.79
N ALA A 89 7.63 8.26 12.46
CA ALA A 89 7.36 8.05 13.88
C ALA A 89 6.82 6.64 14.17
N PHE A 90 5.91 6.13 13.32
CA PHE A 90 5.42 4.76 13.42
C PHE A 90 6.54 3.74 13.20
N MET A 91 7.39 3.95 12.19
CA MET A 91 8.56 3.09 11.92
C MET A 91 9.56 3.09 13.09
N ALA A 92 9.78 4.26 13.73
CA ALA A 92 10.63 4.35 14.92
C ALA A 92 10.04 3.54 16.09
N ALA A 93 8.74 3.69 16.35
CA ALA A 93 8.04 2.95 17.40
C ALA A 93 8.07 1.43 17.19
N CYS A 94 7.99 0.97 15.92
CA CYS A 94 8.17 -0.45 15.58
C CYS A 94 9.59 -0.92 15.86
N ARG A 95 10.61 -0.16 15.44
CA ARG A 95 12.03 -0.50 15.68
C ARG A 95 12.36 -0.59 17.16
N GLU A 96 11.87 0.32 17.99
CA GLU A 96 12.06 0.31 19.45
C GLU A 96 11.55 -0.98 20.10
N ARG A 97 10.55 -1.62 19.48
CA ARG A 97 9.94 -2.88 19.93
C ARG A 97 10.49 -4.13 19.24
N GLY A 98 11.47 -3.97 18.36
CA GLY A 98 12.01 -5.08 17.55
C GLY A 98 11.03 -5.61 16.49
N LEU A 99 10.00 -4.84 16.13
CA LEU A 99 9.02 -5.20 15.10
C LEU A 99 9.48 -4.73 13.72
N ASN A 100 9.43 -5.63 12.75
CA ASN A 100 9.60 -5.31 11.34
C ASN A 100 8.32 -4.71 10.75
N VAL A 101 8.44 -3.94 9.68
CA VAL A 101 7.26 -3.41 8.97
C VAL A 101 7.28 -3.91 7.53
N MET A 102 6.15 -4.46 7.09
CA MET A 102 5.88 -4.85 5.70
C MET A 102 4.73 -4.00 5.17
N LEU A 103 4.81 -3.55 3.93
CA LEU A 103 3.75 -2.81 3.28
C LEU A 103 2.98 -3.66 2.28
N ASP A 104 1.74 -3.26 2.02
CA ASP A 104 0.89 -3.87 1.00
C ASP A 104 1.13 -3.19 -0.35
N GLY A 105 1.67 -3.93 -1.30
CA GLY A 105 1.96 -3.50 -2.65
C GLY A 105 0.82 -3.83 -3.61
N VAL A 106 0.01 -2.84 -3.96
CA VAL A 106 -1.06 -2.95 -4.95
C VAL A 106 -0.47 -2.66 -6.32
N PHE A 107 0.11 -3.68 -6.96
CA PHE A 107 0.85 -3.56 -8.23
C PHE A 107 0.16 -4.26 -9.42
N ASN A 108 -1.04 -4.78 -9.23
CA ASN A 108 -1.85 -5.32 -10.30
C ASN A 108 -2.67 -4.24 -11.03
N HIS A 109 -3.12 -3.23 -10.30
CA HIS A 109 -4.01 -2.18 -10.80
C HIS A 109 -3.79 -0.86 -10.06
N VAL A 110 -4.33 0.21 -10.62
CA VAL A 110 -4.37 1.55 -10.03
C VAL A 110 -5.78 2.13 -10.17
N ALA A 111 -6.10 3.19 -9.44
CA ALA A 111 -7.35 3.93 -9.65
C ALA A 111 -7.45 4.41 -11.11
N ALA A 112 -8.65 4.41 -11.69
CA ALA A 112 -8.88 4.94 -13.04
C ALA A 112 -8.50 6.44 -13.14
N THR A 113 -8.52 7.15 -12.03
CA THR A 113 -8.12 8.56 -11.91
C THR A 113 -6.64 8.75 -11.54
N HIS A 114 -5.84 7.68 -11.53
CA HIS A 114 -4.40 7.77 -11.29
C HIS A 114 -3.73 8.63 -12.38
N PRO A 115 -2.81 9.56 -12.05
CA PRO A 115 -2.21 10.49 -13.02
C PRO A 115 -1.54 9.83 -14.23
N ARG A 116 -1.03 8.61 -14.08
CA ARG A 116 -0.38 7.83 -15.14
C ARG A 116 -1.24 6.66 -15.65
N ALA A 117 -2.53 6.62 -15.33
CA ALA A 117 -3.41 5.49 -15.70
C ALA A 117 -3.38 5.18 -17.20
N GLU A 118 -3.53 6.18 -18.05
CA GLU A 118 -3.51 6.03 -19.52
C GLU A 118 -2.19 5.47 -20.07
N GLU A 119 -1.07 5.81 -19.45
CA GLU A 119 0.27 5.35 -19.83
C GLU A 119 0.51 3.90 -19.42
N LEU A 120 0.12 3.57 -18.17
CA LEU A 120 0.49 2.32 -17.51
C LEU A 120 -0.53 1.19 -17.74
N ALA A 121 -1.80 1.52 -18.02
CA ALA A 121 -2.86 0.53 -18.12
C ALA A 121 -2.74 -0.37 -19.37
N LEU A 122 -3.25 -1.59 -19.21
CA LEU A 122 -3.39 -2.57 -20.28
C LEU A 122 -4.50 -2.13 -21.26
N ARG A 123 -4.16 -2.05 -22.54
CA ARG A 123 -5.13 -1.76 -23.61
C ARG A 123 -5.74 -3.01 -24.18
N LEU A 124 -7.06 -2.98 -24.35
CA LEU A 124 -7.82 -4.02 -25.01
C LEU A 124 -7.76 -3.87 -26.53
N PRO A 125 -8.08 -4.93 -27.31
CA PRO A 125 -8.07 -4.88 -28.78
C PRO A 125 -9.02 -3.85 -29.39
N ASP A 126 -10.09 -3.47 -28.68
CA ASP A 126 -11.05 -2.45 -29.08
C ASP A 126 -10.58 -1.00 -28.77
N GLY A 127 -9.39 -0.86 -28.15
CA GLY A 127 -8.80 0.41 -27.76
C GLY A 127 -9.17 0.87 -26.34
N GLY A 128 -10.09 0.19 -25.67
CA GLY A 128 -10.43 0.44 -24.26
C GLY A 128 -9.30 0.08 -23.29
N LEU A 129 -9.46 0.46 -22.04
CA LEU A 129 -8.55 0.08 -20.96
C LEU A 129 -9.13 -1.12 -20.19
N ALA A 130 -8.27 -2.05 -19.83
CA ALA A 130 -8.67 -3.22 -19.06
C ALA A 130 -8.97 -2.82 -17.60
N CYS A 131 -10.11 -3.28 -17.09
CA CYS A 131 -10.50 -3.09 -15.70
C CYS A 131 -10.29 -4.39 -14.91
N TRP A 132 -9.93 -4.25 -13.63
CA TRP A 132 -9.75 -5.39 -12.74
C TRP A 132 -11.11 -5.97 -12.32
N GLU A 133 -11.35 -7.25 -12.68
CA GLU A 133 -12.57 -8.01 -12.30
C GLU A 133 -13.90 -7.27 -12.58
N GLY A 134 -13.94 -6.42 -13.60
CA GLY A 134 -15.13 -5.64 -13.96
C GLY A 134 -15.33 -4.35 -13.17
N HIS A 135 -14.42 -4.01 -12.27
CA HIS A 135 -14.39 -2.74 -11.54
C HIS A 135 -13.86 -1.63 -12.42
N SER A 136 -14.74 -0.81 -12.98
CA SER A 136 -14.37 0.29 -13.90
C SER A 136 -13.48 1.35 -13.26
N GLU A 137 -13.49 1.45 -11.95
CA GLU A 137 -12.66 2.34 -11.14
C GLU A 137 -11.22 1.84 -10.93
N LEU A 138 -10.92 0.58 -11.30
CA LEU A 138 -9.59 -0.05 -11.14
C LEU A 138 -9.04 -0.46 -12.50
N LEU A 139 -8.01 0.21 -12.98
CA LEU A 139 -7.37 -0.11 -14.26
C LEU A 139 -6.20 -1.06 -14.05
N THR A 140 -6.24 -2.19 -14.75
CA THR A 140 -5.18 -3.20 -14.74
C THR A 140 -3.92 -2.65 -15.39
N LEU A 141 -2.76 -2.80 -14.74
CA LEU A 141 -1.46 -2.41 -15.29
C LEU A 141 -1.01 -3.37 -16.40
N ASP A 142 -0.34 -2.82 -17.41
CA ASP A 142 0.26 -3.62 -18.50
C ASP A 142 1.65 -4.10 -18.08
N HIS A 143 1.70 -5.24 -17.43
CA HIS A 143 2.93 -5.87 -16.94
C HIS A 143 3.89 -6.34 -18.07
N SER A 144 3.54 -6.12 -19.34
CA SER A 144 4.45 -6.34 -20.47
C SER A 144 5.28 -5.09 -20.83
N LYS A 145 4.92 -3.93 -20.27
CA LYS A 145 5.60 -2.66 -20.55
C LYS A 145 6.81 -2.47 -19.61
N PRO A 146 8.00 -2.16 -20.14
CA PRO A 146 9.15 -1.77 -19.31
C PRO A 146 8.82 -0.59 -18.36
N ALA A 147 8.01 0.38 -18.80
CA ALA A 147 7.60 1.51 -17.99
C ALA A 147 6.80 1.10 -16.73
N VAL A 148 6.12 -0.05 -16.75
CA VAL A 148 5.43 -0.59 -15.57
C VAL A 148 6.41 -1.29 -14.64
N VAL A 149 7.43 -1.97 -15.19
CA VAL A 149 8.53 -2.54 -14.39
C VAL A 149 9.27 -1.43 -13.64
N ASP A 150 9.70 -0.39 -14.37
CA ASP A 150 10.40 0.76 -13.77
C ASP A 150 9.52 1.43 -12.69
N PHE A 151 8.23 1.64 -12.99
CA PHE A 151 7.28 2.25 -12.06
C PHE A 151 7.17 1.46 -10.75
N VAL A 152 7.00 0.15 -10.82
CA VAL A 152 6.88 -0.70 -9.62
C VAL A 152 8.20 -0.80 -8.88
N ALA A 153 9.32 -0.96 -9.60
CA ALA A 153 10.65 -1.03 -9.01
C ALA A 153 11.00 0.25 -8.25
N ASP A 154 10.71 1.43 -8.81
CA ASP A 154 10.95 2.72 -8.16
C ASP A 154 10.17 2.85 -6.85
N ILE A 155 8.89 2.43 -6.84
CA ILE A 155 8.06 2.43 -5.64
C ILE A 155 8.65 1.49 -4.59
N MET A 156 8.96 0.24 -4.99
CA MET A 156 9.49 -0.76 -4.07
C MET A 156 10.81 -0.29 -3.45
N LEU A 157 11.72 0.25 -4.25
CA LEU A 157 13.01 0.77 -3.80
C LEU A 157 12.86 1.99 -2.89
N HIS A 158 11.92 2.89 -3.19
CA HIS A 158 11.66 4.08 -2.37
C HIS A 158 11.36 3.69 -0.92
N TRP A 159 10.39 2.82 -0.71
CA TRP A 159 9.96 2.44 0.62
C TRP A 159 10.93 1.50 1.34
N LEU A 160 11.65 0.63 0.60
CA LEU A 160 12.74 -0.17 1.17
C LEU A 160 13.86 0.73 1.72
N ARG A 161 14.19 1.83 1.03
CA ARG A 161 15.15 2.83 1.52
C ARG A 161 14.66 3.56 2.78
N LYS A 162 13.35 3.66 2.98
CA LYS A 162 12.74 4.18 4.22
C LYS A 162 12.74 3.15 5.37
N GLY A 163 13.23 1.95 5.13
CA GLY A 163 13.52 0.93 6.14
C GLY A 163 12.43 -0.10 6.38
N ILE A 164 11.47 -0.24 5.47
CA ILE A 164 10.55 -1.38 5.54
C ILE A 164 11.30 -2.70 5.29
N ALA A 165 10.80 -3.79 5.83
CA ALA A 165 11.42 -5.11 5.72
C ALA A 165 11.05 -5.84 4.43
N GLY A 166 9.97 -5.44 3.75
CA GLY A 166 9.50 -6.06 2.52
C GLY A 166 8.07 -5.69 2.16
N TRP A 167 7.52 -6.49 1.24
CA TRP A 167 6.22 -6.26 0.62
C TRP A 167 5.32 -7.49 0.71
N ARG A 168 4.07 -7.30 1.03
CA ARG A 168 2.98 -8.22 0.69
C ARG A 168 2.45 -7.79 -0.67
N LEU A 169 2.40 -8.69 -1.62
CA LEU A 169 1.96 -8.38 -2.98
C LEU A 169 0.48 -8.71 -3.12
N ASP A 170 -0.34 -7.67 -3.23
CA ASP A 170 -1.77 -7.83 -3.46
C ASP A 170 -2.03 -8.41 -4.86
N VAL A 171 -2.98 -9.36 -4.94
CA VAL A 171 -3.37 -10.00 -6.22
C VAL A 171 -2.18 -10.56 -7.02
N ALA A 172 -1.12 -10.99 -6.35
CA ALA A 172 0.12 -11.46 -7.00
C ALA A 172 -0.10 -12.57 -8.04
N TYR A 173 -1.16 -13.37 -7.87
CA TYR A 173 -1.55 -14.44 -8.79
C TYR A 173 -1.99 -13.94 -10.18
N ALA A 174 -2.46 -12.70 -10.26
CA ALA A 174 -2.90 -12.09 -11.52
C ALA A 174 -1.74 -11.42 -12.29
N VAL A 175 -0.63 -11.16 -11.62
CA VAL A 175 0.58 -10.58 -12.22
C VAL A 175 1.44 -11.71 -12.80
N PRO A 176 1.91 -11.60 -14.06
CA PRO A 176 2.73 -12.65 -14.66
C PRO A 176 3.99 -12.95 -13.84
N PRO A 177 4.33 -14.23 -13.57
CA PRO A 177 5.52 -14.57 -12.76
C PRO A 177 6.84 -14.00 -13.28
N ARG A 178 6.97 -13.84 -14.61
CA ARG A 178 8.15 -13.22 -15.22
C ARG A 178 8.35 -11.76 -14.78
N PHE A 179 7.27 -11.03 -14.52
CA PHE A 179 7.33 -9.64 -14.05
C PHE A 179 8.04 -9.53 -12.69
N TRP A 180 7.79 -10.50 -11.80
CA TRP A 180 8.44 -10.52 -10.49
C TRP A 180 9.90 -10.98 -10.51
N ALA A 181 10.38 -11.46 -11.65
CA ALA A 181 11.75 -11.93 -11.83
C ALA A 181 12.69 -10.85 -12.42
N GLU A 182 12.14 -9.74 -12.89
CA GLU A 182 12.88 -8.58 -13.41
C GLU A 182 13.23 -7.61 -12.28
#